data_24e4ed325b427fe0d6906e61096f480c
#
_entry.id   24e4ed325b427fe0d6906e61096f480c
#
_cell.length_a   1.000
_cell.length_b   1.000
_cell.length_c   1.000
_cell.angle_alpha   90.00
_cell.angle_beta   90.00
_cell.angle_gamma   90.00
#
_symmetry.space_group_name_H-M   'P 1'
#
loop_
_entity.id
_entity.type
_entity.pdbx_description
1 polymer ?
#
loop_
_entity_poly.entity_id
_entity_poly.type
_entity_poly.pdbx_seq_one_letter_code
_entity_poly.pdbx_strand_id
1 'polypeptide(L)'
;MTTSQDPRKPANHSALQSGAPQDTSAEADSTSAIRTLLILGASGDLTGRLLLPGVSRLIAGGRAEGITLVGAGSDDWTPQQWQERVSDAFEQVADNATAEGKAALKAVQTSTTYHKLDVTAPGALAKLLTTVQAPTAIYFALPPAVSQKACEVLRPEDLPAGTRLVMEKPFGSDQASARTLNGALATLVPEDHIHRVDHFLGKSTVFNILGLRFANRLLEPLWNSDNIAKIEIVFDEDLTLENRARYYDKAGALRDMIQSHLLQIMAILAMDVPATLSERDVRDGIAAVLRASSIDPDFSASTRRARYTHGQIGSRQVPDYVDEEGVDPANNTETLAEVEVRVKNWRWAGVPFVLRSGKSLGRARKEAVITYKAVPHLPTGFQGVDSPTRLHIGFGPDTLTLDLDINGPGDPFTLSRVQLQADLAGDELLPYGEVLDGVLHGDPLLSVRGDTAEQCWRIVDPALEAWRDNTVPIEEYPAGSAGPGGWDSSEN
;
A
#
# COMPACT_ATOMS: atom_id res chain seq x y z
N MET A 1 -39.24 -48.88 -24.22
CA MET A 1 -38.09 -48.80 -23.31
C MET A 1 -37.28 -47.57 -23.69
N THR A 2 -37.61 -46.45 -23.08
CA THR A 2 -37.00 -45.15 -23.33
C THR A 2 -36.27 -44.74 -22.04
N THR A 3 -34.96 -44.71 -22.06
CA THR A 3 -34.11 -44.28 -20.96
C THR A 3 -34.04 -42.75 -20.94
N SER A 4 -34.61 -42.19 -19.92
CA SER A 4 -34.54 -40.77 -19.57
C SER A 4 -33.13 -40.42 -19.10
N GLN A 5 -32.45 -39.48 -19.76
CA GLN A 5 -31.23 -38.85 -19.26
C GLN A 5 -31.60 -37.63 -18.40
N ASP A 6 -31.04 -37.59 -17.19
CA ASP A 6 -31.15 -36.50 -16.22
C ASP A 6 -30.22 -35.30 -16.65
N PRO A 7 -30.75 -34.05 -16.78
CA PRO A 7 -29.98 -32.91 -17.30
C PRO A 7 -29.19 -32.12 -16.23
N ARG A 8 -28.83 -32.69 -15.08
CA ARG A 8 -28.18 -31.99 -13.96
C ARG A 8 -26.80 -32.53 -13.59
N LYS A 9 -25.89 -32.70 -14.57
CA LYS A 9 -24.45 -32.80 -14.28
C LYS A 9 -23.76 -31.58 -14.83
N PRO A 10 -23.00 -30.80 -14.01
CA PRO A 10 -22.15 -29.74 -14.54
C PRO A 10 -21.01 -30.35 -15.37
N ALA A 11 -20.75 -29.73 -16.51
CA ALA A 11 -19.64 -30.08 -17.37
C ALA A 11 -18.31 -29.85 -16.63
N ASN A 12 -17.48 -30.88 -16.60
CA ASN A 12 -16.09 -30.79 -16.17
C ASN A 12 -15.36 -29.80 -17.09
N HIS A 13 -15.05 -28.60 -16.59
CA HIS A 13 -14.06 -27.75 -17.20
C HIS A 13 -12.69 -28.38 -16.94
N SER A 14 -12.11 -28.93 -18.00
CA SER A 14 -10.71 -29.39 -18.00
C SER A 14 -9.80 -28.27 -17.54
N ALA A 15 -8.96 -28.58 -16.54
CA ALA A 15 -7.89 -27.72 -16.08
C ALA A 15 -7.06 -27.23 -17.28
N LEU A 16 -6.89 -25.92 -17.38
CA LEU A 16 -5.91 -25.29 -18.26
C LEU A 16 -4.54 -25.75 -17.81
N GLN A 17 -3.96 -26.72 -18.49
CA GLN A 17 -2.55 -27.08 -18.32
C GLN A 17 -1.72 -25.92 -18.86
N SER A 18 -0.97 -25.29 -17.99
CA SER A 18 0.02 -24.28 -18.30
C SER A 18 1.18 -24.90 -19.05
N GLY A 19 1.17 -24.78 -20.37
CA GLY A 19 2.34 -24.96 -21.20
C GLY A 19 3.07 -23.62 -21.32
N ALA A 20 3.92 -23.27 -20.36
CA ALA A 20 4.88 -22.20 -20.54
C ALA A 20 6.07 -22.71 -21.35
N PRO A 21 6.59 -21.96 -22.34
CA PRO A 21 7.87 -22.28 -22.95
C PRO A 21 8.96 -22.06 -21.90
N GLN A 22 9.73 -23.08 -21.59
CA GLN A 22 10.94 -22.98 -20.79
C GLN A 22 12.00 -22.24 -21.60
N ASP A 23 12.24 -21.00 -21.28
CA ASP A 23 13.42 -20.25 -21.74
C ASP A 23 14.57 -20.55 -20.77
N THR A 24 15.46 -21.47 -21.21
CA THR A 24 16.57 -21.96 -20.40
C THR A 24 17.83 -21.15 -20.61
N SER A 25 17.83 -19.85 -20.34
CA SER A 25 19.08 -19.09 -20.34
C SER A 25 18.99 -17.78 -19.55
N ALA A 26 18.88 -17.87 -18.22
CA ALA A 26 19.27 -16.87 -17.21
C ALA A 26 18.80 -17.29 -15.78
N GLU A 27 18.69 -18.57 -15.50
CA GLU A 27 18.32 -19.09 -14.18
C GLU A 27 19.56 -19.52 -13.39
N ALA A 28 20.29 -18.59 -12.85
CA ALA A 28 21.26 -18.93 -11.81
C ALA A 28 21.51 -17.69 -10.93
N ASP A 29 20.61 -17.39 -10.03
CA ASP A 29 20.90 -16.86 -8.67
C ASP A 29 19.69 -16.28 -7.89
N SER A 30 18.51 -16.10 -8.50
CA SER A 30 17.40 -15.38 -7.83
C SER A 30 16.48 -16.25 -6.96
N THR A 31 16.64 -17.56 -6.93
CA THR A 31 15.66 -18.50 -6.34
C THR A 31 16.08 -19.17 -5.04
N SER A 32 17.14 -18.76 -4.36
CA SER A 32 17.41 -19.34 -3.05
C SER A 32 16.60 -18.61 -1.97
N ALA A 33 15.75 -19.38 -1.26
CA ALA A 33 14.97 -18.86 -0.13
C ALA A 33 15.89 -18.23 0.92
N ILE A 34 15.46 -17.09 1.47
CA ILE A 34 16.20 -16.39 2.52
C ILE A 34 16.42 -17.31 3.73
N ARG A 35 17.64 -17.36 4.23
CA ARG A 35 18.03 -18.12 5.41
C ARG A 35 18.05 -17.28 6.68
N THR A 36 18.36 -15.98 6.55
CA THR A 36 18.39 -15.06 7.67
C THR A 36 17.54 -13.83 7.40
N LEU A 37 16.63 -13.51 8.32
CA LEU A 37 15.99 -12.20 8.39
C LEU A 37 16.69 -11.40 9.48
N LEU A 38 17.48 -10.39 9.08
CA LEU A 38 18.15 -9.45 9.98
C LEU A 38 17.31 -8.18 10.06
N ILE A 39 16.77 -7.86 11.24
CA ILE A 39 15.98 -6.67 11.50
C ILE A 39 16.85 -5.63 12.19
N LEU A 40 17.16 -4.53 11.49
CA LEU A 40 17.80 -3.35 12.05
C LEU A 40 16.73 -2.43 12.64
N GLY A 41 16.90 -2.01 13.90
CA GLY A 41 15.85 -1.35 14.68
C GLY A 41 14.91 -2.33 15.38
N ALA A 42 15.45 -3.45 15.83
CA ALA A 42 14.71 -4.57 16.43
C ALA A 42 13.91 -4.20 17.69
N SER A 43 14.34 -3.19 18.45
CA SER A 43 13.64 -2.64 19.62
C SER A 43 12.48 -1.70 19.28
N GLY A 44 12.40 -1.24 18.02
CA GLY A 44 11.43 -0.25 17.56
C GLY A 44 9.96 -0.75 17.57
N ASP A 45 9.03 0.20 17.53
CA ASP A 45 7.59 -0.07 17.54
C ASP A 45 7.15 -0.86 16.30
N LEU A 46 7.65 -0.51 15.12
CA LEU A 46 7.36 -1.22 13.86
C LEU A 46 7.67 -2.71 13.96
N THR A 47 8.82 -3.05 14.52
CA THR A 47 9.25 -4.44 14.67
C THR A 47 8.26 -5.24 15.53
N GLY A 48 7.86 -4.71 16.70
CA GLY A 48 6.97 -5.43 17.61
C GLY A 48 5.53 -5.51 17.14
N ARG A 49 5.01 -4.42 16.57
CA ARG A 49 3.59 -4.32 16.20
C ARG A 49 3.25 -4.91 14.84
N LEU A 50 4.17 -4.91 13.91
CA LEU A 50 3.87 -5.25 12.52
C LEU A 50 4.78 -6.35 11.96
N LEU A 51 6.11 -6.26 12.13
CA LEU A 51 7.03 -7.21 11.50
C LEU A 51 6.99 -8.58 12.17
N LEU A 52 7.16 -8.64 13.49
CA LEU A 52 7.15 -9.93 14.21
C LEU A 52 5.80 -10.66 14.08
N PRO A 53 4.62 -10.01 14.17
CA PRO A 53 3.34 -10.66 13.88
C PRO A 53 3.22 -11.14 12.42
N GLY A 54 3.77 -10.42 11.43
CA GLY A 54 3.82 -10.86 10.04
C GLY A 54 4.71 -12.09 9.86
N VAL A 55 5.92 -12.05 10.40
CA VAL A 55 6.88 -13.17 10.36
C VAL A 55 6.31 -14.41 11.07
N SER A 56 5.65 -14.24 12.22
CA SER A 56 5.09 -15.38 12.96
C SER A 56 4.02 -16.13 12.15
N ARG A 57 3.17 -15.44 11.42
CA ARG A 57 2.17 -16.06 10.54
C ARG A 57 2.81 -16.83 9.38
N LEU A 58 3.88 -16.29 8.77
CA LEU A 58 4.63 -16.98 7.72
C LEU A 58 5.27 -18.27 8.24
N ILE A 59 5.88 -18.23 9.42
CA ILE A 59 6.49 -19.41 10.06
C ILE A 59 5.40 -20.44 10.40
N ALA A 60 4.31 -20.01 11.03
CA ALA A 60 3.21 -20.90 11.42
C ALA A 60 2.52 -21.55 10.22
N GLY A 61 2.45 -20.85 9.08
CA GLY A 61 1.91 -21.34 7.81
C GLY A 61 2.89 -22.14 6.95
N GLY A 62 4.12 -22.41 7.42
CA GLY A 62 5.13 -23.16 6.67
C GLY A 62 5.77 -22.40 5.49
N ARG A 63 5.55 -21.10 5.40
CA ARG A 63 6.08 -20.25 4.30
C ARG A 63 7.47 -19.67 4.57
N ALA A 64 8.03 -19.90 5.78
CA ALA A 64 9.36 -19.44 6.20
C ALA A 64 10.13 -20.54 6.95
N GLU A 65 10.20 -21.75 6.35
CA GLU A 65 10.86 -22.89 6.97
C GLU A 65 12.38 -22.67 7.13
N GLY A 66 12.88 -22.98 8.32
CA GLY A 66 14.31 -22.94 8.64
C GLY A 66 14.92 -21.53 8.65
N ILE A 67 14.09 -20.48 8.72
CA ILE A 67 14.56 -19.11 8.81
C ILE A 67 15.24 -18.84 10.16
N THR A 68 16.35 -18.12 10.14
CA THR A 68 16.99 -17.57 11.33
C THR A 68 16.58 -16.10 11.49
N LEU A 69 16.06 -15.72 12.66
CA LEU A 69 15.69 -14.35 12.98
C LEU A 69 16.79 -13.69 13.80
N VAL A 70 17.29 -12.56 13.33
CA VAL A 70 18.35 -11.79 14.02
C VAL A 70 17.87 -10.36 14.23
N GLY A 71 17.87 -9.89 15.47
CA GLY A 71 17.61 -8.49 15.82
C GLY A 71 18.91 -7.71 16.01
N ALA A 72 18.94 -6.46 15.55
CA ALA A 72 20.04 -5.54 15.84
C ALA A 72 19.53 -4.11 16.08
N GLY A 73 20.19 -3.37 16.94
CA GLY A 73 19.83 -1.98 17.27
C GLY A 73 20.80 -1.33 18.25
N SER A 74 20.61 -0.01 18.46
CA SER A 74 21.46 0.76 19.39
C SER A 74 21.14 0.54 20.85
N ASP A 75 19.94 0.02 21.16
CA ASP A 75 19.49 -0.16 22.52
C ASP A 75 20.25 -1.28 23.24
N ASP A 76 20.43 -1.10 24.53
CA ASP A 76 21.17 -2.04 25.40
C ASP A 76 20.27 -3.19 25.87
N TRP A 77 19.75 -3.93 24.88
CA TRP A 77 18.92 -5.08 25.17
C TRP A 77 19.74 -6.33 25.40
N THR A 78 19.33 -7.12 26.38
CA THR A 78 19.84 -8.46 26.58
C THR A 78 19.25 -9.43 25.55
N PRO A 79 19.91 -10.56 25.26
CA PRO A 79 19.32 -11.60 24.41
C PRO A 79 17.95 -12.07 24.92
N GLN A 80 17.73 -12.09 26.24
CA GLN A 80 16.46 -12.48 26.86
C GLN A 80 15.33 -11.50 26.54
N GLN A 81 15.58 -10.19 26.62
CA GLN A 81 14.58 -9.16 26.30
C GLN A 81 14.15 -9.24 24.82
N TRP A 82 15.08 -9.52 23.93
CA TRP A 82 14.75 -9.74 22.53
C TRP A 82 13.92 -11.03 22.35
N GLN A 83 14.33 -12.12 23.00
CA GLN A 83 13.62 -13.39 22.93
C GLN A 83 12.20 -13.28 23.49
N GLU A 84 12.01 -12.55 24.61
CA GLU A 84 10.68 -12.24 25.17
C GLU A 84 9.83 -11.48 24.16
N ARG A 85 10.36 -10.43 23.52
CA ARG A 85 9.62 -9.69 22.49
C ARG A 85 9.20 -10.56 21.30
N VAL A 86 10.06 -11.44 20.85
CA VAL A 86 9.72 -12.42 19.79
C VAL A 86 8.66 -13.38 20.29
N SER A 87 8.77 -13.85 21.54
CA SER A 87 7.80 -14.75 22.19
C SER A 87 6.40 -14.13 22.23
N ASP A 88 6.28 -12.90 22.73
CA ASP A 88 5.01 -12.19 22.86
C ASP A 88 4.29 -12.05 21.51
N ALA A 89 5.04 -11.73 20.44
CA ALA A 89 4.48 -11.65 19.10
C ALA A 89 4.06 -13.01 18.52
N PHE A 90 4.80 -14.08 18.85
CA PHE A 90 4.54 -15.42 18.33
C PHE A 90 3.39 -16.12 19.07
N GLU A 91 3.19 -15.86 20.37
CA GLU A 91 2.08 -16.40 21.16
C GLU A 91 0.73 -16.03 20.56
N GLN A 92 0.57 -14.82 20.01
CA GLN A 92 -0.68 -14.37 19.39
C GLN A 92 -1.11 -15.25 18.19
N VAL A 93 -0.17 -15.93 17.55
CA VAL A 93 -0.42 -16.79 16.38
C VAL A 93 -0.40 -18.27 16.76
N ALA A 94 0.37 -18.64 17.77
CA ALA A 94 0.59 -20.02 18.16
C ALA A 94 -0.71 -20.76 18.54
N ASP A 95 -1.69 -20.10 19.16
CA ASP A 95 -2.93 -20.73 19.60
C ASP A 95 -3.69 -21.37 18.43
N ASN A 96 -3.67 -20.76 17.26
CA ASN A 96 -4.38 -21.20 16.06
C ASN A 96 -3.49 -21.99 15.09
N ALA A 97 -2.19 -22.16 15.37
CA ALA A 97 -1.27 -22.85 14.49
C ALA A 97 -1.36 -24.38 14.61
N THR A 98 -0.99 -25.08 13.53
CA THR A 98 -0.83 -26.56 13.54
C THR A 98 0.29 -26.99 14.49
N ALA A 99 0.40 -28.29 14.76
CA ALA A 99 1.49 -28.80 15.61
C ALA A 99 2.88 -28.52 15.00
N GLU A 100 2.99 -28.64 13.68
CA GLU A 100 4.20 -28.34 12.92
C GLU A 100 4.51 -26.83 12.98
N GLY A 101 3.49 -25.96 12.80
CA GLY A 101 3.62 -24.51 12.92
C GLY A 101 4.09 -24.08 14.31
N LYS A 102 3.53 -24.67 15.38
CA LYS A 102 3.96 -24.42 16.76
C LYS A 102 5.43 -24.83 16.98
N ALA A 103 5.84 -25.97 16.44
CA ALA A 103 7.22 -26.43 16.53
C ALA A 103 8.18 -25.49 15.78
N ALA A 104 7.81 -25.02 14.59
CA ALA A 104 8.59 -24.05 13.80
C ALA A 104 8.74 -22.71 14.54
N LEU A 105 7.64 -22.15 15.06
CA LEU A 105 7.67 -20.93 15.89
C LEU A 105 8.62 -21.08 17.08
N LYS A 106 8.52 -22.22 17.81
CA LYS A 106 9.39 -22.49 18.94
C LYS A 106 10.86 -22.62 18.58
N ALA A 107 11.17 -23.22 17.43
CA ALA A 107 12.54 -23.33 16.94
C ALA A 107 13.16 -21.95 16.67
N VAL A 108 12.45 -21.06 15.96
CA VAL A 108 12.91 -19.68 15.70
C VAL A 108 13.03 -18.87 16.98
N GLN A 109 12.04 -18.95 17.89
CA GLN A 109 12.07 -18.30 19.20
C GLN A 109 13.30 -18.70 20.03
N THR A 110 13.70 -19.98 19.95
CA THR A 110 14.85 -20.47 20.72
C THR A 110 16.19 -20.09 20.11
N SER A 111 16.27 -19.97 18.78
CA SER A 111 17.50 -19.69 18.04
C SER A 111 17.74 -18.20 17.74
N THR A 112 16.75 -17.33 17.98
CA THR A 112 16.87 -15.90 17.69
C THR A 112 17.94 -15.23 18.55
N THR A 113 18.63 -14.25 17.96
CA THR A 113 19.73 -13.51 18.62
C THR A 113 19.52 -12.01 18.49
N TYR A 114 20.10 -11.25 19.43
CA TYR A 114 20.15 -9.79 19.38
C TYR A 114 21.58 -9.29 19.44
N HIS A 115 21.86 -8.27 18.62
CA HIS A 115 23.16 -7.62 18.57
C HIS A 115 23.02 -6.10 18.81
N LYS A 116 23.63 -5.61 19.91
CA LYS A 116 23.76 -4.16 20.12
C LYS A 116 24.72 -3.59 19.09
N LEU A 117 24.22 -2.66 18.25
CA LEU A 117 24.96 -2.17 17.10
C LEU A 117 24.55 -0.75 16.74
N ASP A 118 25.52 0.14 16.54
CA ASP A 118 25.31 1.37 15.78
C ASP A 118 25.51 1.07 14.30
N VAL A 119 24.39 0.99 13.57
CA VAL A 119 24.39 0.66 12.13
C VAL A 119 25.06 1.72 11.26
N THR A 120 25.27 2.94 11.79
CA THR A 120 25.91 4.05 11.08
C THR A 120 27.43 4.09 11.29
N ALA A 121 27.94 3.27 12.21
CA ALA A 121 29.37 3.18 12.46
C ALA A 121 30.07 2.36 11.36
N PRO A 122 31.15 2.90 10.74
CA PRO A 122 31.84 2.19 9.66
C PRO A 122 32.29 0.79 10.06
N GLY A 123 32.00 -0.21 9.23
CA GLY A 123 32.37 -1.61 9.43
C GLY A 123 31.60 -2.36 10.50
N ALA A 124 30.76 -1.70 11.32
CA ALA A 124 30.01 -2.37 12.38
C ALA A 124 28.98 -3.35 11.82
N LEU A 125 28.15 -2.91 10.86
CA LEU A 125 27.18 -3.76 10.19
C LEU A 125 27.87 -4.82 9.32
N ALA A 126 28.92 -4.47 8.60
CA ALA A 126 29.73 -5.42 7.83
C ALA A 126 30.24 -6.59 8.69
N LYS A 127 30.73 -6.29 9.90
CA LYS A 127 31.18 -7.33 10.85
C LYS A 127 30.03 -8.24 11.28
N LEU A 128 28.83 -7.71 11.55
CA LEU A 128 27.68 -8.54 11.88
C LEU A 128 27.32 -9.45 10.70
N LEU A 129 27.35 -8.94 9.47
CA LEU A 129 27.00 -9.69 8.27
C LEU A 129 27.92 -10.88 8.00
N THR A 130 29.15 -10.90 8.54
CA THR A 130 30.01 -12.11 8.46
C THR A 130 29.55 -13.26 9.34
N THR A 131 28.63 -13.02 10.26
CA THR A 131 28.13 -14.05 11.21
C THR A 131 26.77 -14.62 10.85
N VAL A 132 26.07 -14.06 9.86
CA VAL A 132 24.75 -14.52 9.43
C VAL A 132 24.83 -15.48 8.25
N GLN A 133 23.81 -16.33 8.12
CA GLN A 133 23.73 -17.30 7.03
C GLN A 133 23.15 -16.65 5.76
N ALA A 134 23.83 -16.83 4.64
CA ALA A 134 23.33 -16.42 3.32
C ALA A 134 22.30 -17.41 2.77
N PRO A 135 21.34 -16.96 1.94
CA PRO A 135 21.01 -15.58 1.62
C PRO A 135 20.35 -14.83 2.79
N THR A 136 20.58 -13.54 2.90
CA THR A 136 20.11 -12.70 4.02
C THR A 136 19.19 -11.59 3.54
N ALA A 137 18.02 -11.42 4.17
CA ALA A 137 17.22 -10.21 4.04
C ALA A 137 17.56 -9.25 5.18
N ILE A 138 17.99 -8.03 4.83
CA ILE A 138 18.31 -6.96 5.78
C ILE A 138 17.14 -5.99 5.80
N TYR A 139 16.38 -5.98 6.89
CA TYR A 139 15.22 -5.11 7.06
C TYR A 139 15.60 -3.85 7.83
N PHE A 140 15.47 -2.68 7.20
CA PHE A 140 15.78 -1.37 7.78
C PHE A 140 14.52 -0.80 8.48
N ALA A 141 14.17 -1.33 9.66
CA ALA A 141 13.11 -0.81 10.53
C ALA A 141 13.62 0.41 11.33
N LEU A 142 14.18 1.39 10.63
CA LEU A 142 14.93 2.53 11.18
C LEU A 142 14.38 3.85 10.63
N PRO A 143 14.61 4.98 11.30
CA PRO A 143 14.36 6.29 10.72
C PRO A 143 15.08 6.48 9.37
N PRO A 144 14.45 7.16 8.38
CA PRO A 144 14.98 7.25 7.01
C PRO A 144 16.44 7.73 6.93
N ALA A 145 16.79 8.78 7.70
CA ALA A 145 18.15 9.30 7.72
C ALA A 145 19.19 8.29 8.27
N VAL A 146 18.77 7.44 9.22
CA VAL A 146 19.63 6.37 9.76
C VAL A 146 19.79 5.25 8.75
N SER A 147 18.70 4.86 8.08
CA SER A 147 18.72 3.86 7.01
C SER A 147 19.63 4.29 5.85
N GLN A 148 19.50 5.53 5.41
CA GLN A 148 20.35 6.08 4.37
C GLN A 148 21.84 6.03 4.77
N LYS A 149 22.17 6.50 5.98
CA LYS A 149 23.55 6.49 6.46
C LYS A 149 24.11 5.08 6.64
N ALA A 150 23.27 4.13 7.07
CA ALA A 150 23.65 2.72 7.16
C ALA A 150 23.99 2.12 5.78
N CYS A 151 23.25 2.50 4.73
CA CYS A 151 23.55 2.10 3.35
C CYS A 151 24.86 2.75 2.83
N GLU A 152 25.13 4.03 3.19
CA GLU A 152 26.32 4.75 2.75
C GLU A 152 27.63 4.17 3.32
N VAL A 153 27.60 3.49 4.47
CA VAL A 153 28.78 2.87 5.09
C VAL A 153 28.99 1.41 4.68
N LEU A 154 28.05 0.82 3.92
CA LEU A 154 28.17 -0.54 3.37
C LEU A 154 28.83 -0.51 1.99
N ARG A 155 29.47 -1.61 1.64
CA ARG A 155 30.04 -1.88 0.31
C ARG A 155 29.50 -3.20 -0.20
N PRO A 156 29.46 -3.42 -1.52
CA PRO A 156 28.98 -4.69 -2.09
C PRO A 156 29.68 -5.92 -1.51
N GLU A 157 30.99 -5.82 -1.28
CA GLU A 157 31.79 -6.92 -0.71
C GLU A 157 31.47 -7.24 0.76
N ASP A 158 30.80 -6.35 1.47
CA ASP A 158 30.36 -6.57 2.86
C ASP A 158 29.09 -7.41 2.92
N LEU A 159 28.38 -7.56 1.79
CA LEU A 159 27.07 -8.23 1.74
C LEU A 159 27.20 -9.73 1.44
N PRO A 160 26.55 -10.61 2.21
CA PRO A 160 26.45 -12.02 1.87
C PRO A 160 25.82 -12.23 0.49
N ALA A 161 26.20 -13.30 -0.20
CA ALA A 161 25.62 -13.63 -1.50
C ALA A 161 24.09 -13.77 -1.41
N GLY A 162 23.35 -13.24 -2.41
CA GLY A 162 21.89 -13.25 -2.44
C GLY A 162 21.23 -12.33 -1.40
N THR A 163 21.96 -11.31 -0.87
CA THR A 163 21.38 -10.33 0.06
C THR A 163 20.23 -9.57 -0.58
N ARG A 164 19.14 -9.40 0.17
CA ARG A 164 18.02 -8.52 -0.16
C ARG A 164 17.94 -7.38 0.83
N LEU A 165 17.78 -6.15 0.33
CA LEU A 165 17.62 -4.95 1.16
C LEU A 165 16.13 -4.59 1.25
N VAL A 166 15.62 -4.45 2.45
CA VAL A 166 14.20 -4.14 2.70
C VAL A 166 14.09 -2.79 3.39
N MET A 167 13.55 -1.82 2.66
CA MET A 167 13.50 -0.42 3.06
C MET A 167 12.10 0.00 3.43
N GLU A 168 11.94 0.75 4.51
CA GLU A 168 10.68 1.38 4.91
C GLU A 168 10.49 2.75 4.26
N LYS A 169 9.23 3.12 4.09
CA LYS A 169 8.81 4.47 3.68
C LYS A 169 9.16 5.51 4.78
N PRO A 170 9.49 6.76 4.42
CA PRO A 170 9.53 7.34 3.07
C PRO A 170 10.85 7.05 2.32
N PHE A 171 10.76 6.90 1.00
CA PHE A 171 11.92 6.72 0.12
C PHE A 171 12.38 8.08 -0.38
N GLY A 172 13.20 8.76 0.42
CA GLY A 172 13.54 10.18 0.24
C GLY A 172 12.51 11.13 0.86
N SER A 173 12.75 12.42 0.76
CA SER A 173 11.88 13.53 1.19
C SER A 173 11.37 14.38 0.02
N ASP A 174 11.94 14.17 -1.16
CA ASP A 174 11.68 14.80 -2.44
C ASP A 174 12.27 13.92 -3.57
N GLN A 175 12.06 14.31 -4.83
CA GLN A 175 12.55 13.55 -5.99
C GLN A 175 14.09 13.42 -6.00
N ALA A 176 14.81 14.45 -5.62
CA ALA A 176 16.30 14.45 -5.64
C ALA A 176 16.87 13.49 -4.61
N SER A 177 16.37 13.51 -3.40
CA SER A 177 16.79 12.61 -2.31
C SER A 177 16.37 11.16 -2.57
N ALA A 178 15.18 10.93 -3.17
CA ALA A 178 14.77 9.60 -3.62
C ALA A 178 15.76 9.03 -4.64
N ARG A 179 16.16 9.84 -5.64
CA ARG A 179 17.16 9.45 -6.62
C ARG A 179 18.52 9.15 -6.00
N THR A 180 18.95 9.96 -5.02
CA THR A 180 20.19 9.73 -4.28
C THR A 180 20.14 8.40 -3.52
N LEU A 181 19.04 8.13 -2.81
CA LEU A 181 18.84 6.86 -2.09
C LEU A 181 18.85 5.67 -3.07
N ASN A 182 18.13 5.78 -4.18
CA ASN A 182 18.09 4.71 -5.19
C ASN A 182 19.48 4.43 -5.77
N GLY A 183 20.26 5.49 -6.08
CA GLY A 183 21.65 5.36 -6.52
C GLY A 183 22.52 4.63 -5.51
N ALA A 184 22.42 4.97 -4.22
CA ALA A 184 23.15 4.31 -3.16
C ALA A 184 22.78 2.82 -3.04
N LEU A 185 21.48 2.48 -3.05
CA LEU A 185 21.01 1.09 -2.99
C LEU A 185 21.46 0.26 -4.20
N ALA A 186 21.37 0.84 -5.41
CA ALA A 186 21.78 0.17 -6.65
C ALA A 186 23.28 -0.10 -6.75
N THR A 187 24.12 0.57 -5.95
CA THR A 187 25.56 0.21 -5.83
C THR A 187 25.77 -1.02 -4.96
N LEU A 188 24.82 -1.36 -4.09
CA LEU A 188 24.95 -2.47 -3.14
C LEU A 188 24.40 -3.79 -3.71
N VAL A 189 23.20 -3.75 -4.29
CA VAL A 189 22.53 -4.92 -4.85
C VAL A 189 21.72 -4.53 -6.11
N PRO A 190 21.39 -5.49 -7.01
CA PRO A 190 20.48 -5.25 -8.12
C PRO A 190 19.07 -4.81 -7.66
N GLU A 191 18.31 -4.13 -8.53
CA GLU A 191 16.99 -3.57 -8.19
C GLU A 191 15.95 -4.65 -7.80
N ASP A 192 16.03 -5.84 -8.35
CA ASP A 192 15.19 -7.00 -8.00
C ASP A 192 15.47 -7.57 -6.60
N HIS A 193 16.60 -7.18 -6.00
CA HIS A 193 16.95 -7.47 -4.61
C HIS A 193 16.63 -6.32 -3.65
N ILE A 194 16.00 -5.23 -4.13
CA ILE A 194 15.61 -4.09 -3.30
C ILE A 194 14.09 -4.09 -3.12
N HIS A 195 13.65 -4.32 -1.90
CA HIS A 195 12.25 -4.31 -1.51
C HIS A 195 11.90 -3.01 -0.78
N ARG A 196 11.24 -2.07 -1.45
CA ARG A 196 10.72 -0.84 -0.82
C ARG A 196 9.29 -1.11 -0.38
N VAL A 197 9.10 -1.19 0.93
CA VAL A 197 7.85 -1.62 1.54
C VAL A 197 6.80 -0.52 1.43
N ASP A 198 5.75 -0.81 0.70
CA ASP A 198 4.47 -0.11 0.78
C ASP A 198 3.42 -1.15 1.18
N HIS A 199 3.02 -1.14 2.45
CA HIS A 199 2.12 -2.15 2.99
C HIS A 199 0.70 -2.13 2.37
N PHE A 200 0.33 -1.08 1.63
CA PHE A 200 -0.91 -1.06 0.87
C PHE A 200 -0.87 -2.03 -0.31
N LEU A 201 0.32 -2.25 -0.89
CA LEU A 201 0.50 -3.27 -1.92
C LEU A 201 0.36 -4.70 -1.35
N GLY A 202 0.54 -4.88 -0.05
CA GLY A 202 0.27 -6.16 0.63
C GLY A 202 -1.20 -6.42 0.95
N LYS A 203 -2.12 -5.50 0.61
CA LYS A 203 -3.57 -5.75 0.75
C LYS A 203 -4.09 -6.50 -0.46
N SER A 204 -4.71 -7.66 -0.24
CA SER A 204 -5.31 -8.46 -1.32
C SER A 204 -6.31 -7.66 -2.16
N THR A 205 -7.08 -6.78 -1.54
CA THR A 205 -8.08 -5.94 -2.21
C THR A 205 -7.45 -5.01 -3.25
N VAL A 206 -6.22 -4.56 -3.06
CA VAL A 206 -5.51 -3.72 -4.04
C VAL A 206 -5.17 -4.53 -5.28
N PHE A 207 -4.65 -5.75 -5.11
CA PHE A 207 -4.33 -6.63 -6.25
C PHE A 207 -5.56 -7.32 -6.84
N ASN A 208 -6.65 -7.45 -6.10
CA ASN A 208 -7.95 -7.89 -6.64
C ASN A 208 -8.47 -6.95 -7.74
N ILE A 209 -8.01 -5.71 -7.80
CA ILE A 209 -8.29 -4.80 -8.92
C ILE A 209 -7.87 -5.42 -10.26
N LEU A 210 -6.73 -6.12 -10.31
CA LEU A 210 -6.24 -6.78 -11.53
C LEU A 210 -7.19 -7.92 -11.94
N GLY A 211 -7.59 -8.78 -10.99
CA GLY A 211 -8.58 -9.83 -11.25
C GLY A 211 -9.93 -9.28 -11.66
N LEU A 212 -10.39 -8.24 -10.98
CA LEU A 212 -11.66 -7.56 -11.30
C LEU A 212 -11.65 -7.02 -12.72
N ARG A 213 -10.59 -6.33 -13.14
CA ARG A 213 -10.48 -5.74 -14.47
C ARG A 213 -10.20 -6.79 -15.55
N PHE A 214 -9.18 -7.61 -15.37
CA PHE A 214 -8.60 -8.39 -16.47
C PHE A 214 -9.23 -9.77 -16.64
N ALA A 215 -9.91 -10.30 -15.63
CA ALA A 215 -10.63 -11.57 -15.72
C ALA A 215 -12.12 -11.41 -16.09
N ASN A 216 -12.63 -10.19 -16.22
CA ASN A 216 -14.04 -9.92 -16.47
C ASN A 216 -14.26 -9.17 -17.77
N ARG A 217 -14.88 -9.84 -18.75
CA ARG A 217 -15.22 -9.27 -20.07
C ARG A 217 -16.08 -8.01 -19.99
N LEU A 218 -16.84 -7.85 -18.91
CA LEU A 218 -17.77 -6.72 -18.73
C LEU A 218 -17.02 -5.41 -18.41
N LEU A 219 -15.90 -5.47 -17.67
CA LEU A 219 -15.30 -4.28 -17.07
C LEU A 219 -14.21 -3.65 -17.93
N GLU A 220 -13.22 -4.41 -18.37
CA GLU A 220 -12.06 -3.85 -19.08
C GLU A 220 -12.41 -3.05 -20.35
N PRO A 221 -13.38 -3.45 -21.20
CA PRO A 221 -13.77 -2.65 -22.36
C PRO A 221 -14.36 -1.27 -22.01
N LEU A 222 -14.90 -1.11 -20.80
CA LEU A 222 -15.45 0.15 -20.28
C LEU A 222 -14.43 0.94 -19.44
N TRP A 223 -13.20 0.45 -19.29
CA TRP A 223 -12.19 1.01 -18.39
C TRP A 223 -11.30 2.03 -19.10
N ASN A 224 -11.93 3.13 -19.54
CA ASN A 224 -11.28 4.17 -20.33
C ASN A 224 -12.05 5.51 -20.29
N SER A 225 -11.47 6.54 -20.89
CA SER A 225 -12.03 7.89 -20.96
C SER A 225 -13.35 8.01 -21.74
N ASP A 226 -13.71 7.04 -22.57
CA ASP A 226 -15.00 7.08 -23.27
C ASP A 226 -16.17 6.78 -22.32
N ASN A 227 -15.92 5.97 -21.27
CA ASN A 227 -16.95 5.46 -20.38
C ASN A 227 -16.84 5.98 -18.94
N ILE A 228 -15.63 6.30 -18.47
CA ILE A 228 -15.41 6.75 -17.09
C ILE A 228 -15.37 8.28 -17.06
N ALA A 229 -16.14 8.86 -16.13
CA ALA A 229 -16.18 10.30 -15.90
C ALA A 229 -15.10 10.75 -14.89
N LYS A 230 -14.91 9.96 -13.81
CA LYS A 230 -14.02 10.30 -12.69
C LYS A 230 -13.63 9.03 -11.95
N ILE A 231 -12.41 9.02 -11.36
CA ILE A 231 -11.98 8.03 -10.37
C ILE A 231 -11.58 8.77 -9.10
N GLU A 232 -12.10 8.35 -7.96
CA GLU A 232 -11.75 8.88 -6.64
C GLU A 232 -11.10 7.77 -5.83
N ILE A 233 -10.00 8.07 -5.15
CA ILE A 233 -9.31 7.16 -4.23
C ILE A 233 -9.23 7.89 -2.91
N VAL A 234 -10.00 7.40 -1.93
CA VAL A 234 -10.20 8.07 -0.65
C VAL A 234 -9.68 7.20 0.48
N PHE A 235 -8.94 7.81 1.38
CA PHE A 235 -8.48 7.17 2.61
C PHE A 235 -8.66 8.12 3.80
N ASP A 236 -9.91 8.30 4.20
CA ASP A 236 -10.31 9.12 5.33
C ASP A 236 -10.37 8.28 6.62
N GLU A 237 -9.82 8.79 7.70
CA GLU A 237 -9.72 8.13 8.98
C GLU A 237 -10.45 8.94 10.09
N ASP A 238 -11.09 8.22 11.00
CA ASP A 238 -11.64 8.75 12.25
C ASP A 238 -10.61 8.77 13.39
N LEU A 239 -9.37 8.38 13.09
CA LEU A 239 -8.23 8.40 14.00
C LEU A 239 -7.58 9.79 14.03
N THR A 240 -7.03 10.17 15.19
CA THR A 240 -6.17 11.34 15.39
C THR A 240 -4.70 10.98 15.14
N LEU A 241 -3.77 11.67 15.80
CA LEU A 241 -2.31 11.44 15.62
C LEU A 241 -1.77 10.19 16.31
N GLU A 242 -2.53 9.57 17.21
CA GLU A 242 -2.24 8.29 17.88
C GLU A 242 -0.79 8.18 18.40
N ASN A 243 -0.32 9.19 19.13
CA ASN A 243 1.05 9.32 19.66
C ASN A 243 2.16 9.48 18.60
N ARG A 244 1.80 9.76 17.35
CA ARG A 244 2.76 9.97 16.25
C ARG A 244 2.86 11.43 15.80
N ALA A 245 2.45 12.38 16.65
CA ALA A 245 2.39 13.81 16.33
C ALA A 245 3.71 14.33 15.74
N ARG A 246 4.86 14.07 16.37
CA ARG A 246 6.17 14.53 15.89
C ARG A 246 6.56 14.04 14.51
N TYR A 247 6.09 12.87 14.11
CA TYR A 247 6.29 12.34 12.76
C TYR A 247 5.31 13.00 11.80
N TYR A 248 4.03 12.96 12.15
CA TYR A 248 2.96 13.43 11.27
C TYR A 248 3.06 14.92 10.99
N ASP A 249 3.47 15.72 11.98
CA ASP A 249 3.66 17.15 11.86
C ASP A 249 4.74 17.56 10.84
N LYS A 250 5.65 16.64 10.51
CA LYS A 250 6.65 16.81 9.44
C LYS A 250 6.19 16.24 8.10
N ALA A 251 5.26 15.30 8.12
CA ALA A 251 4.81 14.60 6.93
C ALA A 251 3.56 15.24 6.30
N GLY A 252 2.51 15.44 7.08
CA GLY A 252 1.19 15.81 6.58
C GLY A 252 0.50 14.67 5.81
N ALA A 253 -0.77 14.89 5.47
CA ALA A 253 -1.58 13.89 4.78
C ALA A 253 -1.07 13.58 3.37
N LEU A 254 -0.56 14.59 2.66
CA LEU A 254 -0.06 14.41 1.30
C LEU A 254 1.14 13.46 1.24
N ARG A 255 2.16 13.67 2.11
CA ARG A 255 3.34 12.80 2.13
C ARG A 255 3.07 11.45 2.79
N ASP A 256 2.23 11.44 3.85
CA ASP A 256 1.97 10.21 4.58
C ASP A 256 1.17 9.20 3.74
N MET A 257 0.19 9.65 2.98
CA MET A 257 -0.74 8.78 2.28
C MET A 257 -0.70 8.90 0.76
N ILE A 258 -0.78 10.11 0.21
CA ILE A 258 -0.98 10.30 -1.23
C ILE A 258 0.30 10.00 -2.01
N GLN A 259 1.45 10.48 -1.53
CA GLN A 259 2.74 10.42 -2.21
C GLN A 259 3.20 8.98 -2.55
N SER A 260 2.77 7.97 -1.81
CA SER A 260 3.08 6.58 -2.13
C SER A 260 1.79 5.77 -2.30
N HIS A 261 1.10 5.47 -1.21
CA HIS A 261 -0.01 4.53 -1.18
C HIS A 261 -1.09 4.80 -2.24
N LEU A 262 -1.64 6.03 -2.27
CA LEU A 262 -2.75 6.31 -3.19
C LEU A 262 -2.28 6.46 -4.63
N LEU A 263 -1.06 6.95 -4.88
CA LEU A 263 -0.48 6.97 -6.22
C LEU A 263 -0.19 5.56 -6.76
N GLN A 264 0.23 4.62 -5.92
CA GLN A 264 0.39 3.21 -6.31
C GLN A 264 -0.95 2.56 -6.65
N ILE A 265 -1.98 2.76 -5.80
CA ILE A 265 -3.35 2.28 -6.09
C ILE A 265 -3.88 2.91 -7.38
N MET A 266 -3.70 4.21 -7.58
CA MET A 266 -4.06 4.90 -8.81
C MET A 266 -3.38 4.26 -10.03
N ALA A 267 -2.10 3.94 -9.93
CA ALA A 267 -1.36 3.34 -11.03
C ALA A 267 -1.87 1.93 -11.38
N ILE A 268 -2.23 1.12 -10.38
CA ILE A 268 -2.85 -0.20 -10.58
C ILE A 268 -4.23 -0.07 -11.23
N LEU A 269 -5.04 0.91 -10.80
CA LEU A 269 -6.33 1.20 -11.42
C LEU A 269 -6.19 1.68 -12.88
N ALA A 270 -5.13 2.40 -13.20
CA ALA A 270 -4.98 3.07 -14.49
C ALA A 270 -4.10 2.32 -15.51
N MET A 271 -3.34 1.29 -15.12
CA MET A 271 -2.43 0.58 -16.01
C MET A 271 -3.18 -0.17 -17.14
N ASP A 272 -2.51 -0.35 -18.25
CA ASP A 272 -2.98 -1.25 -19.32
C ASP A 272 -2.87 -2.72 -18.87
N VAL A 273 -3.63 -3.60 -19.56
CA VAL A 273 -3.56 -5.04 -19.31
C VAL A 273 -2.15 -5.54 -19.60
N PRO A 274 -1.42 -6.05 -18.61
CA PRO A 274 -0.06 -6.56 -18.84
C PRO A 274 -0.10 -7.89 -19.58
N ALA A 275 1.02 -8.25 -20.21
CA ALA A 275 1.14 -9.54 -20.91
C ALA A 275 1.09 -10.72 -19.92
N THR A 276 1.69 -10.56 -18.75
CA THR A 276 1.69 -11.54 -17.66
C THR A 276 1.50 -10.84 -16.32
N LEU A 277 1.22 -11.60 -15.27
CA LEU A 277 1.20 -11.10 -13.88
C LEU A 277 2.57 -11.25 -13.20
N SER A 278 3.65 -11.40 -13.98
CA SER A 278 5.01 -11.36 -13.44
C SER A 278 5.29 -9.99 -12.81
N GLU A 279 6.20 -9.95 -11.84
CA GLU A 279 6.61 -8.72 -11.18
C GLU A 279 7.06 -7.65 -12.19
N ARG A 280 7.77 -8.06 -13.23
CA ARG A 280 8.29 -7.17 -14.28
C ARG A 280 7.16 -6.47 -15.04
N ASP A 281 6.22 -7.25 -15.60
CA ASP A 281 5.15 -6.72 -16.44
C ASP A 281 4.21 -5.80 -15.64
N VAL A 282 3.86 -6.20 -14.41
CA VAL A 282 2.99 -5.38 -13.54
C VAL A 282 3.69 -4.10 -13.11
N ARG A 283 4.94 -4.16 -12.65
CA ARG A 283 5.70 -2.99 -12.22
C ARG A 283 6.05 -2.06 -13.38
N ASP A 284 6.24 -2.57 -14.60
CA ASP A 284 6.38 -1.76 -15.82
C ASP A 284 5.09 -1.01 -16.15
N GLY A 285 3.93 -1.66 -16.02
CA GLY A 285 2.62 -1.04 -16.17
C GLY A 285 2.39 0.12 -15.19
N ILE A 286 2.68 -0.11 -13.90
CA ILE A 286 2.64 0.91 -12.86
C ILE A 286 3.56 2.09 -13.20
N ALA A 287 4.79 1.82 -13.58
CA ALA A 287 5.78 2.84 -13.93
C ALA A 287 5.33 3.65 -15.16
N ALA A 288 4.71 3.02 -16.16
CA ALA A 288 4.20 3.71 -17.33
C ALA A 288 3.11 4.74 -16.97
N VAL A 289 2.18 4.36 -16.10
CA VAL A 289 1.14 5.28 -15.60
C VAL A 289 1.76 6.45 -14.83
N LEU A 290 2.63 6.17 -13.85
CA LEU A 290 3.22 7.22 -13.02
C LEU A 290 4.05 8.21 -13.85
N ARG A 291 4.80 7.75 -14.85
CA ARG A 291 5.51 8.65 -15.80
C ARG A 291 4.57 9.56 -16.58
N ALA A 292 3.37 9.08 -16.93
CA ALA A 292 2.36 9.85 -17.63
C ALA A 292 1.53 10.76 -16.71
N SER A 293 1.70 10.67 -15.38
CA SER A 293 0.86 11.36 -14.41
C SER A 293 1.44 12.70 -13.99
N SER A 294 0.58 13.68 -13.75
CA SER A 294 0.93 15.00 -13.19
C SER A 294 -0.28 15.64 -12.50
N ILE A 295 -0.03 16.50 -11.53
CA ILE A 295 -1.01 17.48 -11.03
C ILE A 295 -0.98 18.68 -11.98
N ASP A 296 -2.12 19.35 -12.20
CA ASP A 296 -2.16 20.58 -13.00
C ASP A 296 -1.42 21.71 -12.27
N PRO A 297 -0.62 22.53 -12.96
CA PRO A 297 0.12 23.65 -12.35
C PRO A 297 -0.75 24.72 -11.69
N ASP A 298 -2.04 24.82 -12.03
CA ASP A 298 -2.97 25.63 -11.23
C ASP A 298 -3.30 24.89 -9.93
N PHE A 299 -2.34 24.93 -8.97
CA PHE A 299 -2.45 24.19 -7.72
C PHE A 299 -3.62 24.68 -6.86
N SER A 300 -4.10 25.90 -7.03
CA SER A 300 -5.29 26.41 -6.34
C SER A 300 -6.58 25.76 -6.81
N ALA A 301 -6.62 25.28 -8.04
CA ALA A 301 -7.76 24.57 -8.60
C ALA A 301 -7.62 23.04 -8.49
N SER A 302 -6.37 22.52 -8.54
CA SER A 302 -6.09 21.08 -8.62
C SER A 302 -5.72 20.45 -7.29
N THR A 303 -5.53 21.25 -6.23
CA THR A 303 -5.20 20.75 -4.91
C THR A 303 -5.94 21.52 -3.81
N ARG A 304 -6.21 20.81 -2.71
CA ARG A 304 -6.79 21.42 -1.51
C ARG A 304 -6.10 20.84 -0.27
N ARG A 305 -5.99 21.65 0.78
CA ARG A 305 -5.46 21.21 2.06
C ARG A 305 -6.23 21.80 3.23
N ALA A 306 -6.42 21.00 4.25
CA ALA A 306 -7.10 21.46 5.46
C ALA A 306 -6.52 20.81 6.71
N ARG A 307 -6.83 21.33 7.89
CA ARG A 307 -6.49 20.71 9.16
C ARG A 307 -7.68 20.74 10.11
N TYR A 308 -7.74 19.73 10.98
CA TYR A 308 -8.83 19.67 11.93
C TYR A 308 -8.65 20.70 13.06
N THR A 309 -9.80 21.20 13.51
CA THR A 309 -9.97 21.99 14.71
C THR A 309 -10.71 21.19 15.77
N HIS A 310 -10.88 21.77 16.95
CA HIS A 310 -11.64 21.17 18.04
C HIS A 310 -12.96 20.56 17.54
N GLY A 311 -13.27 19.38 18.05
CA GLY A 311 -14.50 18.67 17.72
C GLY A 311 -14.69 17.39 18.51
N GLN A 312 -15.58 16.52 18.01
CA GLN A 312 -15.91 15.26 18.69
C GLN A 312 -16.04 14.12 17.68
N ILE A 313 -15.37 13.01 17.97
CA ILE A 313 -15.45 11.77 17.20
C ILE A 313 -16.04 10.68 18.10
N GLY A 314 -17.27 10.26 17.82
CA GLY A 314 -18.01 9.37 18.74
C GLY A 314 -18.17 10.05 20.11
N SER A 315 -17.60 9.46 21.16
CA SER A 315 -17.58 10.03 22.52
C SER A 315 -16.28 10.77 22.87
N ARG A 316 -15.28 10.77 21.97
CA ARG A 316 -13.95 11.35 22.21
C ARG A 316 -13.93 12.82 21.83
N GLN A 317 -13.55 13.70 22.77
CA GLN A 317 -13.22 15.09 22.47
C GLN A 317 -11.82 15.15 21.83
N VAL A 318 -11.67 15.96 20.79
CA VAL A 318 -10.44 16.15 20.04
C VAL A 318 -10.08 17.63 20.11
N PRO A 319 -8.85 18.00 20.52
CA PRO A 319 -8.39 19.39 20.54
C PRO A 319 -8.17 19.93 19.12
N ASP A 320 -7.83 21.21 19.01
CA ASP A 320 -7.27 21.74 17.77
C ASP A 320 -5.96 21.01 17.43
N TYR A 321 -5.72 20.74 16.15
CA TYR A 321 -4.48 20.09 15.70
C TYR A 321 -3.22 20.80 16.22
N VAL A 322 -3.25 22.14 16.21
CA VAL A 322 -2.12 22.96 16.64
C VAL A 322 -1.83 22.89 18.14
N ASP A 323 -2.80 22.41 18.92
CA ASP A 323 -2.68 22.24 20.38
C ASP A 323 -2.31 20.79 20.77
N GLU A 324 -2.17 19.88 19.80
CA GLU A 324 -1.74 18.50 20.06
C GLU A 324 -0.27 18.45 20.53
N GLU A 325 0.01 17.62 21.52
CA GLU A 325 1.37 17.49 22.05
C GLU A 325 2.35 16.98 20.97
N GLY A 326 3.39 17.77 20.69
CA GLY A 326 4.44 17.44 19.72
C GLY A 326 4.20 18.01 18.33
N VAL A 327 3.17 18.82 18.14
CA VAL A 327 2.92 19.63 16.94
C VAL A 327 3.62 20.99 17.07
N ASP A 328 4.26 21.44 15.99
CA ASP A 328 4.77 22.80 15.82
C ASP A 328 3.87 23.56 14.84
N PRO A 329 3.06 24.51 15.30
CA PRO A 329 2.15 25.27 14.43
C PRO A 329 2.85 25.97 13.24
N ALA A 330 4.15 26.27 13.36
CA ALA A 330 4.94 26.91 12.32
C ALA A 330 5.13 26.03 11.07
N ASN A 331 5.00 24.71 11.21
CA ASN A 331 5.08 23.77 10.08
C ASN A 331 3.88 23.89 9.14
N ASN A 332 2.77 24.49 9.58
CA ASN A 332 1.55 24.68 8.79
C ASN A 332 1.07 23.38 8.11
N THR A 333 1.12 22.28 8.85
CA THR A 333 0.86 20.93 8.38
C THR A 333 -0.63 20.70 8.19
N GLU A 334 -0.97 20.09 7.07
CA GLU A 334 -2.33 19.67 6.77
C GLU A 334 -2.63 18.27 7.36
N THR A 335 -3.88 18.08 7.78
CA THR A 335 -4.40 16.78 8.24
C THR A 335 -5.42 16.18 7.29
N LEU A 336 -5.79 16.93 6.25
CA LEU A 336 -6.60 16.51 5.12
C LEU A 336 -6.01 17.11 3.86
N ALA A 337 -5.78 16.27 2.88
CA ALA A 337 -5.26 16.63 1.57
C ALA A 337 -6.12 16.02 0.46
N GLU A 338 -6.36 16.78 -0.59
CA GLU A 338 -6.99 16.32 -1.82
C GLU A 338 -6.20 16.86 -3.02
N VAL A 339 -5.89 15.98 -3.97
CA VAL A 339 -5.20 16.36 -5.21
C VAL A 339 -5.86 15.70 -6.42
N GLU A 340 -5.99 16.47 -7.50
CA GLU A 340 -6.42 15.96 -8.78
C GLU A 340 -5.20 15.62 -9.65
N VAL A 341 -5.05 14.35 -9.97
CA VAL A 341 -3.99 13.84 -10.85
C VAL A 341 -4.56 13.56 -12.23
N ARG A 342 -3.83 13.96 -13.28
CA ARG A 342 -4.15 13.66 -14.67
C ARG A 342 -3.16 12.65 -15.23
N VAL A 343 -3.67 11.54 -15.81
CA VAL A 343 -2.85 10.57 -16.54
C VAL A 343 -2.87 10.94 -18.02
N LYS A 344 -1.75 11.48 -18.52
CA LYS A 344 -1.60 12.04 -19.87
C LYS A 344 -1.30 10.92 -20.88
N ASN A 345 -2.26 10.05 -21.11
CA ASN A 345 -2.21 9.02 -22.15
C ASN A 345 -3.56 8.91 -22.85
N TRP A 346 -3.62 8.08 -23.91
CA TRP A 346 -4.82 7.91 -24.73
C TRP A 346 -6.01 7.36 -23.92
N ARG A 347 -5.76 6.38 -23.05
CA ARG A 347 -6.82 5.71 -22.27
C ARG A 347 -7.53 6.66 -21.31
N TRP A 348 -6.81 7.63 -20.72
CA TRP A 348 -7.28 8.44 -19.60
C TRP A 348 -7.40 9.93 -19.91
N ALA A 349 -7.26 10.32 -21.18
CA ALA A 349 -7.35 11.72 -21.57
C ALA A 349 -8.66 12.36 -21.08
N GLY A 350 -8.54 13.40 -20.23
CA GLY A 350 -9.68 14.14 -19.68
C GLY A 350 -10.31 13.55 -18.41
N VAL A 351 -9.96 12.33 -17.98
CA VAL A 351 -10.47 11.74 -16.74
C VAL A 351 -9.67 12.25 -15.53
N PRO A 352 -10.31 12.88 -14.54
CA PRO A 352 -9.68 13.23 -13.27
C PRO A 352 -9.54 12.00 -12.37
N PHE A 353 -8.36 11.87 -11.73
CA PHE A 353 -8.11 10.99 -10.62
C PHE A 353 -7.98 11.84 -9.36
N VAL A 354 -8.98 11.77 -8.48
CA VAL A 354 -8.99 12.54 -7.23
C VAL A 354 -8.48 11.64 -6.11
N LEU A 355 -7.36 12.03 -5.52
CA LEU A 355 -6.73 11.32 -4.40
C LEU A 355 -6.96 12.14 -3.14
N ARG A 356 -7.59 11.55 -2.13
CA ARG A 356 -7.91 12.21 -0.87
C ARG A 356 -7.50 11.37 0.32
N SER A 357 -6.92 12.00 1.32
CA SER A 357 -6.68 11.38 2.62
C SER A 357 -6.75 12.39 3.75
N GLY A 358 -7.39 11.99 4.85
CA GLY A 358 -7.52 12.85 6.01
C GLY A 358 -7.66 12.10 7.33
N LYS A 359 -7.46 12.83 8.43
CA LYS A 359 -7.60 12.36 9.81
C LYS A 359 -8.71 13.08 10.54
N SER A 360 -9.13 12.51 11.66
CA SER A 360 -10.15 13.11 12.55
C SER A 360 -11.46 13.42 11.84
N LEU A 361 -11.82 12.65 10.82
CA LEU A 361 -13.10 12.76 10.12
C LEU A 361 -14.19 11.97 10.87
N GLY A 362 -15.46 12.34 10.66
CA GLY A 362 -16.58 11.73 11.37
C GLY A 362 -16.90 10.29 10.92
N ARG A 363 -16.45 9.93 9.72
CA ARG A 363 -16.60 8.59 9.15
C ARG A 363 -15.32 8.17 8.44
N ALA A 364 -14.82 7.00 8.78
CA ALA A 364 -13.76 6.37 8.01
C ALA A 364 -14.30 5.97 6.62
N ARG A 365 -13.54 6.33 5.57
CA ARG A 365 -13.86 6.01 4.18
C ARG A 365 -12.59 5.58 3.47
N LYS A 366 -12.50 4.29 3.12
CA LYS A 366 -11.30 3.69 2.55
C LYS A 366 -11.69 2.91 1.30
N GLU A 367 -11.72 3.58 0.17
CA GLU A 367 -12.25 3.02 -1.08
C GLU A 367 -11.71 3.70 -2.33
N ALA A 368 -11.80 3.01 -3.47
CA ALA A 368 -11.79 3.64 -4.78
C ALA A 368 -13.20 3.65 -5.36
N VAL A 369 -13.62 4.79 -5.90
CA VAL A 369 -14.93 4.96 -6.56
C VAL A 369 -14.72 5.29 -8.02
N ILE A 370 -15.19 4.42 -8.88
CA ILE A 370 -15.18 4.60 -10.33
C ILE A 370 -16.57 5.08 -10.75
N THR A 371 -16.68 6.34 -11.15
CA THR A 371 -17.92 6.94 -11.64
C THR A 371 -17.96 6.87 -13.15
N TYR A 372 -18.92 6.17 -13.69
CA TYR A 372 -19.15 6.09 -15.12
C TYR A 372 -19.85 7.35 -15.63
N LYS A 373 -19.69 7.65 -16.92
CA LYS A 373 -20.42 8.74 -17.59
C LYS A 373 -21.92 8.46 -17.57
N ALA A 374 -22.72 9.52 -17.52
CA ALA A 374 -24.17 9.42 -17.68
C ALA A 374 -24.52 8.75 -19.02
N VAL A 375 -25.69 8.10 -19.06
CA VAL A 375 -26.20 7.55 -20.31
C VAL A 375 -26.37 8.66 -21.36
N PRO A 376 -25.98 8.43 -22.63
CA PRO A 376 -26.04 9.48 -23.64
C PRO A 376 -27.46 10.00 -23.91
N HIS A 377 -28.46 9.17 -23.71
CA HIS A 377 -29.85 9.51 -23.88
C HIS A 377 -30.73 8.58 -23.01
N LEU A 378 -31.48 9.18 -22.12
CA LEU A 378 -32.53 8.46 -21.38
C LEU A 378 -33.83 8.53 -22.17
N PRO A 379 -34.48 7.38 -22.49
CA PRO A 379 -35.77 7.38 -23.22
C PRO A 379 -36.83 8.23 -22.52
N THR A 380 -37.57 9.03 -23.31
CA THR A 380 -38.66 9.86 -22.76
C THR A 380 -39.75 8.97 -22.15
N GLY A 381 -40.11 9.27 -20.91
CA GLY A 381 -41.12 8.49 -20.15
C GLY A 381 -40.59 7.94 -18.85
N PHE A 382 -39.27 7.77 -18.72
CA PHE A 382 -38.69 7.50 -17.41
C PHE A 382 -38.89 8.69 -16.47
N GLN A 383 -39.14 8.40 -15.21
CA GLN A 383 -39.28 9.33 -14.10
C GLN A 383 -38.27 9.01 -13.01
N GLY A 384 -38.08 9.91 -12.04
CA GLY A 384 -37.12 9.76 -10.96
C GLY A 384 -35.79 10.39 -11.27
N VAL A 385 -34.75 9.99 -10.57
CA VAL A 385 -33.40 10.56 -10.69
C VAL A 385 -32.53 9.59 -11.47
N ASP A 386 -31.97 10.07 -12.58
CA ASP A 386 -30.90 9.40 -13.32
C ASP A 386 -29.57 9.72 -12.61
N SER A 387 -28.96 8.72 -12.02
CA SER A 387 -27.68 8.85 -11.32
C SER A 387 -26.60 8.03 -12.01
N PRO A 388 -25.36 8.55 -12.11
CA PRO A 388 -24.26 7.80 -12.73
C PRO A 388 -24.06 6.44 -12.05
N THR A 389 -23.83 5.40 -12.84
CA THR A 389 -23.37 4.09 -12.33
C THR A 389 -22.04 4.30 -11.61
N ARG A 390 -21.90 3.72 -10.42
CA ARG A 390 -20.67 3.76 -9.62
C ARG A 390 -20.23 2.36 -9.22
N LEU A 391 -18.94 2.10 -9.35
CA LEU A 391 -18.31 0.91 -8.81
C LEU A 391 -17.41 1.34 -7.65
N HIS A 392 -17.68 0.80 -6.46
CA HIS A 392 -16.91 1.03 -5.24
C HIS A 392 -16.06 -0.20 -4.94
N ILE A 393 -14.76 0.01 -4.70
CA ILE A 393 -13.80 -1.00 -4.27
C ILE A 393 -13.33 -0.58 -2.89
N GLY A 394 -13.84 -1.25 -1.85
CA GLY A 394 -13.50 -0.97 -0.45
C GLY A 394 -12.15 -1.56 -0.08
N PHE A 395 -11.34 -0.80 0.68
CA PHE A 395 -10.03 -1.21 1.23
C PHE A 395 -10.07 -1.39 2.75
N GLY A 396 -11.25 -1.28 3.34
CA GLY A 396 -11.50 -1.48 4.76
C GLY A 396 -12.87 -0.93 5.19
N PRO A 397 -13.90 -1.77 5.26
CA PRO A 397 -13.96 -3.21 4.96
C PRO A 397 -13.73 -3.53 3.48
N ASP A 398 -13.25 -4.76 3.22
CA ASP A 398 -12.96 -5.26 1.88
C ASP A 398 -14.28 -5.65 1.20
N THR A 399 -14.75 -4.77 0.31
CA THR A 399 -16.07 -4.89 -0.33
C THR A 399 -15.99 -4.50 -1.81
N LEU A 400 -16.94 -5.01 -2.58
CA LEU A 400 -17.19 -4.57 -3.94
C LEU A 400 -18.69 -4.20 -4.04
N THR A 401 -18.98 -2.94 -4.41
CA THR A 401 -20.35 -2.46 -4.53
C THR A 401 -20.57 -1.82 -5.90
N LEU A 402 -21.65 -2.20 -6.58
CA LEU A 402 -22.06 -1.62 -7.85
C LEU A 402 -23.43 -0.96 -7.69
N ASP A 403 -23.48 0.35 -7.93
CA ASP A 403 -24.70 1.15 -7.92
C ASP A 403 -25.32 1.18 -9.30
N LEU A 404 -26.56 0.79 -9.42
CA LEU A 404 -27.33 0.75 -10.67
C LEU A 404 -28.71 1.37 -10.51
N ASP A 405 -29.25 1.93 -11.58
CA ASP A 405 -30.63 2.35 -11.65
C ASP A 405 -31.46 1.26 -12.34
N ILE A 406 -32.56 0.88 -11.70
CA ILE A 406 -33.53 -0.07 -12.21
C ILE A 406 -34.92 0.51 -12.09
N ASN A 407 -35.89 -0.11 -12.71
CA ASN A 407 -37.29 0.25 -12.49
C ASN A 407 -37.73 -0.09 -11.07
N GLY A 408 -38.22 0.91 -10.34
CA GLY A 408 -38.68 0.75 -8.97
C GLY A 408 -40.01 -0.01 -8.85
N PRO A 409 -40.43 -0.33 -7.62
CA PRO A 409 -41.73 -0.92 -7.36
C PRO A 409 -42.85 0.11 -7.60
N GLY A 410 -43.96 -0.31 -8.20
CA GLY A 410 -45.11 0.54 -8.49
C GLY A 410 -45.18 0.94 -9.95
N ASP A 411 -44.89 2.18 -10.30
CA ASP A 411 -44.81 2.62 -11.69
C ASP A 411 -43.58 2.00 -12.38
N PRO A 412 -43.74 1.19 -13.46
CA PRO A 412 -42.64 0.50 -14.12
C PRO A 412 -41.65 1.44 -14.83
N PHE A 413 -41.91 2.72 -14.91
CA PHE A 413 -41.05 3.70 -15.54
C PHE A 413 -40.39 4.65 -14.54
N THR A 414 -40.60 4.46 -13.24
CA THR A 414 -39.89 5.23 -12.20
C THR A 414 -38.56 4.55 -11.83
N LEU A 415 -37.47 5.25 -12.06
CA LEU A 415 -36.14 4.75 -11.71
C LEU A 415 -35.90 4.74 -10.20
N SER A 416 -35.25 3.70 -9.73
CA SER A 416 -34.90 3.48 -8.34
C SER A 416 -33.47 2.94 -8.25
N ARG A 417 -32.65 3.53 -7.35
CA ARG A 417 -31.27 3.12 -7.11
C ARG A 417 -31.22 1.79 -6.38
N VAL A 418 -30.41 0.86 -6.85
CA VAL A 418 -30.08 -0.40 -6.17
C VAL A 418 -28.58 -0.56 -6.07
N GLN A 419 -28.15 -1.30 -5.05
CA GLN A 419 -26.76 -1.65 -4.82
C GLN A 419 -26.59 -3.17 -4.88
N LEU A 420 -25.65 -3.62 -5.69
CA LEU A 420 -25.15 -5.00 -5.67
C LEU A 420 -23.85 -5.01 -4.89
N GLN A 421 -23.83 -5.70 -3.76
CA GLN A 421 -22.66 -5.75 -2.87
C GLN A 421 -22.17 -7.17 -2.70
N ALA A 422 -20.84 -7.31 -2.67
CA ALA A 422 -20.15 -8.51 -2.24
C ALA A 422 -19.12 -8.14 -1.18
N ASP A 423 -19.08 -8.92 -0.10
CA ASP A 423 -17.98 -8.87 0.87
C ASP A 423 -16.87 -9.79 0.37
N LEU A 424 -15.64 -9.28 0.37
CA LEU A 424 -14.47 -10.03 -0.08
C LEU A 424 -13.87 -10.78 1.12
N ALA A 425 -13.28 -11.94 0.87
CA ALA A 425 -12.59 -12.68 1.92
C ALA A 425 -11.39 -11.86 2.43
N GLY A 426 -11.23 -11.81 3.75
CA GLY A 426 -10.06 -11.17 4.36
C GLY A 426 -8.77 -11.92 4.07
N ASP A 427 -7.65 -11.22 4.23
CA ASP A 427 -6.32 -11.77 4.01
C ASP A 427 -5.96 -12.83 5.06
N GLU A 428 -5.34 -13.93 4.63
CA GLU A 428 -4.76 -14.94 5.54
C GLU A 428 -3.56 -14.37 6.28
N LEU A 429 -2.76 -13.56 5.57
CA LEU A 429 -1.63 -12.82 6.13
C LEU A 429 -2.01 -11.36 6.35
N LEU A 430 -1.36 -10.73 7.32
CA LEU A 430 -1.40 -9.27 7.44
C LEU A 430 -0.64 -8.64 6.26
N PRO A 431 -0.94 -7.39 5.87
CA PRO A 431 -0.25 -6.73 4.74
C PRO A 431 1.28 -6.77 4.82
N TYR A 432 1.86 -6.62 6.02
CA TYR A 432 3.29 -6.82 6.22
C TYR A 432 3.74 -8.27 6.04
N GLY A 433 2.89 -9.23 6.34
CA GLY A 433 3.15 -10.65 6.10
C GLY A 433 3.26 -10.96 4.61
N GLU A 434 2.33 -10.44 3.79
CA GLU A 434 2.36 -10.61 2.33
C GLU A 434 3.63 -10.01 1.71
N VAL A 435 4.00 -8.79 2.12
CA VAL A 435 5.26 -8.17 1.64
C VAL A 435 6.48 -8.97 2.06
N LEU A 436 6.53 -9.42 3.32
CA LEU A 436 7.63 -10.25 3.82
C LEU A 436 7.71 -11.61 3.10
N ASP A 437 6.59 -12.19 2.76
CA ASP A 437 6.56 -13.43 1.95
C ASP A 437 7.27 -13.23 0.60
N GLY A 438 6.93 -12.16 -0.11
CA GLY A 438 7.64 -11.77 -1.33
C GLY A 438 9.14 -11.55 -1.10
N VAL A 439 9.53 -10.88 -0.01
CA VAL A 439 10.93 -10.70 0.37
C VAL A 439 11.64 -12.04 0.57
N LEU A 440 11.03 -12.97 1.30
CA LEU A 440 11.65 -14.26 1.62
C LEU A 440 11.79 -15.17 0.40
N HIS A 441 10.87 -15.04 -0.58
CA HIS A 441 10.87 -15.85 -1.79
C HIS A 441 11.50 -15.16 -3.03
N GLY A 442 11.90 -13.87 -2.90
CA GLY A 442 12.53 -13.11 -3.99
C GLY A 442 11.56 -12.59 -5.03
N ASP A 443 10.32 -12.38 -4.65
CA ASP A 443 9.33 -11.76 -5.51
C ASP A 443 9.12 -10.29 -5.10
N PRO A 444 9.62 -9.30 -5.87
CA PRO A 444 9.43 -7.90 -5.57
C PRO A 444 8.08 -7.33 -6.08
N LEU A 445 7.12 -8.14 -6.48
CA LEU A 445 5.83 -7.69 -7.01
C LEU A 445 5.13 -6.69 -6.09
N LEU A 446 5.12 -6.96 -4.78
CA LEU A 446 4.50 -6.12 -3.75
C LEU A 446 5.43 -5.00 -3.23
N SER A 447 6.52 -4.72 -3.95
CA SER A 447 7.50 -3.71 -3.58
C SER A 447 7.52 -2.55 -4.56
N VAL A 448 7.66 -1.33 -4.04
CA VAL A 448 7.77 -0.12 -4.88
C VAL A 448 9.13 -0.13 -5.60
N ARG A 449 9.11 -0.02 -6.91
CA ARG A 449 10.33 0.08 -7.71
C ARG A 449 10.97 1.47 -7.57
N GLY A 450 12.29 1.55 -7.63
CA GLY A 450 13.02 2.80 -7.41
C GLY A 450 12.59 3.94 -8.32
N ASP A 451 12.40 3.67 -9.62
CA ASP A 451 11.94 4.67 -10.57
C ASP A 451 10.50 5.14 -10.25
N THR A 452 9.60 4.24 -9.78
CA THR A 452 8.25 4.63 -9.40
C THR A 452 8.23 5.48 -8.13
N ALA A 453 9.10 5.21 -7.16
CA ALA A 453 9.28 6.07 -5.99
C ALA A 453 9.68 7.50 -6.38
N GLU A 454 10.63 7.65 -7.33
CA GLU A 454 11.01 8.95 -7.89
C GLU A 454 9.86 9.64 -8.63
N GLN A 455 9.06 8.90 -9.40
CA GLN A 455 7.90 9.46 -10.09
C GLN A 455 6.81 9.93 -9.14
N CYS A 456 6.57 9.20 -8.05
CA CYS A 456 5.62 9.63 -7.02
C CYS A 456 6.02 10.99 -6.43
N TRP A 457 7.30 11.21 -6.12
CA TRP A 457 7.80 12.52 -5.69
C TRP A 457 7.67 13.58 -6.78
N ARG A 458 8.08 13.28 -8.02
CA ARG A 458 7.93 14.21 -9.16
C ARG A 458 6.50 14.73 -9.32
N ILE A 459 5.50 13.89 -9.02
CA ILE A 459 4.09 14.27 -9.13
C ILE A 459 3.69 15.24 -8.02
N VAL A 460 4.15 15.02 -6.77
CA VAL A 460 3.67 15.78 -5.61
C VAL A 460 4.57 16.95 -5.20
N ASP A 461 5.87 16.94 -5.51
CA ASP A 461 6.80 17.99 -5.10
C ASP A 461 6.34 19.40 -5.51
N PRO A 462 5.86 19.65 -6.76
CA PRO A 462 5.41 20.98 -7.13
C PRO A 462 4.21 21.48 -6.31
N ALA A 463 3.29 20.58 -5.93
CA ALA A 463 2.16 20.93 -5.06
C ALA A 463 2.65 21.25 -3.63
N LEU A 464 3.60 20.47 -3.11
CA LEU A 464 4.22 20.72 -1.81
C LEU A 464 4.98 22.05 -1.77
N GLU A 465 5.58 22.47 -2.87
CA GLU A 465 6.21 23.79 -3.02
C GLU A 465 5.18 24.91 -2.99
N ALA A 466 4.11 24.78 -3.77
CA ALA A 466 3.00 25.73 -3.79
C ALA A 466 2.34 25.86 -2.41
N TRP A 467 2.25 24.76 -1.65
CA TRP A 467 1.70 24.77 -0.28
C TRP A 467 2.64 25.47 0.72
N ARG A 468 3.96 25.25 0.60
CA ARG A 468 4.97 25.98 1.41
C ARG A 468 4.95 27.48 1.16
N ASP A 469 4.76 27.87 -0.09
CA ASP A 469 4.65 29.27 -0.51
C ASP A 469 3.27 29.88 -0.19
N ASN A 470 2.40 29.09 0.45
CA ASN A 470 1.02 29.46 0.81
C ASN A 470 0.16 29.93 -0.37
N THR A 471 0.46 29.45 -1.60
CA THR A 471 -0.34 29.70 -2.80
C THR A 471 -1.70 29.02 -2.72
N VAL A 472 -1.77 27.89 -2.01
CA VAL A 472 -3.00 27.18 -1.67
C VAL A 472 -3.22 27.38 -0.16
N PRO A 473 -4.25 28.14 0.25
CA PRO A 473 -4.52 28.37 1.66
C PRO A 473 -4.88 27.07 2.37
N ILE A 474 -4.55 26.98 3.66
CA ILE A 474 -5.02 25.87 4.49
C ILE A 474 -6.41 26.21 5.03
N GLU A 475 -7.37 25.34 4.79
CA GLU A 475 -8.72 25.42 5.33
C GLU A 475 -8.79 24.74 6.71
N GLU A 476 -9.91 24.88 7.40
CA GLU A 476 -10.14 24.23 8.69
C GLU A 476 -11.45 23.43 8.66
N TYR A 477 -11.49 22.34 9.42
CA TYR A 477 -12.71 21.55 9.60
C TYR A 477 -12.81 21.04 11.03
N PRO A 478 -14.00 21.04 11.66
CA PRO A 478 -14.18 20.46 12.98
C PRO A 478 -13.88 18.96 12.97
N ALA A 479 -13.11 18.47 13.95
CA ALA A 479 -12.92 17.02 14.13
C ALA A 479 -14.29 16.33 14.27
N GLY A 480 -14.46 15.20 13.58
CA GLY A 480 -15.73 14.49 13.50
C GLY A 480 -16.69 14.99 12.42
N SER A 481 -16.31 15.99 11.61
CA SER A 481 -17.07 16.40 10.43
C SER A 481 -16.67 15.59 9.17
N ALA A 482 -17.29 15.90 8.03
CA ALA A 482 -16.93 15.31 6.73
C ALA A 482 -15.75 16.03 6.06
N GLY A 483 -15.17 17.04 6.69
CA GLY A 483 -14.16 17.93 6.13
C GLY A 483 -14.72 19.34 5.89
N PRO A 484 -13.97 20.23 5.22
CA PRO A 484 -14.47 21.57 4.87
C PRO A 484 -15.68 21.50 3.93
N GLY A 485 -16.56 22.49 3.99
CA GLY A 485 -17.72 22.56 3.11
C GLY A 485 -17.34 22.57 1.63
N GLY A 486 -18.05 21.78 0.82
CA GLY A 486 -17.80 21.66 -0.63
C GLY A 486 -16.67 20.68 -1.03
N TRP A 487 -16.07 19.98 -0.07
CA TRP A 487 -15.11 18.90 -0.33
C TRP A 487 -15.77 17.52 -0.53
N ASP A 488 -17.02 17.38 -0.14
CA ASP A 488 -17.75 16.13 -0.29
C ASP A 488 -18.31 16.03 -1.71
N SER A 489 -17.68 15.22 -2.54
CA SER A 489 -18.14 14.94 -3.90
C SER A 489 -19.21 13.84 -3.97
N SER A 490 -19.61 13.29 -2.83
CA SER A 490 -20.58 12.20 -2.75
C SER A 490 -22.05 12.67 -2.80
N GLU A 491 -22.32 13.98 -2.71
CA GLU A 491 -23.67 14.54 -2.70
C GLU A 491 -24.11 15.18 -4.05
N ASN A 492 -23.31 15.11 -5.13
CA ASN A 492 -23.70 15.61 -6.46
C ASN A 492 -23.82 14.49 -7.48
#